data_f86c336ba5df2bd83aacbc75c35a3837
#
_entry.id   f86c336ba5df2bd83aacbc75c35a3837
#
_cell.length_a   1.000
_cell.length_b   1.000
_cell.length_c   1.000
_cell.angle_alpha   90.00
_cell.angle_beta   90.00
_cell.angle_gamma   90.00
#
_symmetry.space_group_name_H-M   'P 1'
#
loop_
_entity.id
_entity.type
_entity.pdbx_description
1 polymer ?
#
loop_
_entity_poly.entity_id
_entity_poly.type
_entity_poly.pdbx_seq_one_letter_code
_entity_poly.pdbx_strand_id
1 'polypeptide(L)'
;YLYIVPCAMSRTLYGYCQNYNHFKDDIYVFEAEKSVLQCDTYGINSCVALGSNSISPKQCQLLMELTPKRVVFMLDKGLDPDITKRNAKILSAYTRMFDTQIWWWDWTKSNLPDKASPSDYGADTLKNIIDNEIVEVIL
;
A
#
# COMPACT_ATOMS: atom_id res chain seq x y z
N TYR A 1 14.00 -23.36 -8.90
CA TYR A 1 13.12 -22.29 -8.57
C TYR A 1 13.59 -21.00 -9.18
N LEU A 2 12.85 -20.54 -10.13
CA LEU A 2 13.40 -19.62 -11.10
C LEU A 2 13.26 -18.16 -10.76
N TYR A 3 12.48 -17.82 -9.77
CA TYR A 3 12.27 -16.43 -9.38
C TYR A 3 12.95 -16.12 -8.06
N ILE A 4 14.13 -16.61 -7.93
CA ILE A 4 14.82 -16.57 -6.66
C ILE A 4 15.00 -15.16 -6.13
N VAL A 5 15.50 -14.23 -6.94
CA VAL A 5 15.82 -12.91 -6.44
C VAL A 5 14.56 -12.08 -6.10
N PRO A 6 13.59 -11.87 -7.01
CA PRO A 6 12.41 -11.11 -6.65
C PRO A 6 11.62 -11.74 -5.53
N CYS A 7 11.46 -13.06 -5.54
CA CYS A 7 10.66 -13.75 -4.52
C CYS A 7 11.35 -13.80 -3.16
N ALA A 8 12.67 -13.89 -3.12
CA ALA A 8 13.41 -13.78 -1.87
C ALA A 8 13.24 -12.39 -1.25
N MET A 9 13.24 -11.36 -2.06
CA MET A 9 13.03 -9.99 -1.60
C MET A 9 11.60 -9.73 -1.16
N SER A 10 10.62 -10.47 -1.67
CA SER A 10 9.21 -10.31 -1.30
C SER A 10 8.93 -10.66 0.15
N ARG A 11 9.87 -11.27 0.84
CA ARG A 11 9.74 -11.50 2.29
C ARG A 11 9.64 -10.20 3.07
N THR A 12 10.18 -9.12 2.53
CA THR A 12 10.11 -7.80 3.16
C THR A 12 8.92 -7.00 2.69
N LEU A 13 8.28 -7.40 1.58
CA LEU A 13 7.14 -6.70 1.02
C LEU A 13 6.23 -7.73 0.36
N TYR A 14 5.22 -8.17 1.10
CA TYR A 14 4.31 -9.21 0.63
C TYR A 14 3.55 -8.74 -0.61
N GLY A 15 3.41 -9.61 -1.57
CA GLY A 15 2.75 -9.30 -2.85
C GLY A 15 3.70 -8.79 -3.93
N TYR A 16 4.93 -8.42 -3.57
CA TYR A 16 5.91 -7.92 -4.52
C TYR A 16 6.18 -8.93 -5.64
N CYS A 17 6.45 -10.17 -5.27
CA CYS A 17 6.72 -11.23 -6.24
C CYS A 17 5.45 -11.68 -6.95
N GLN A 18 4.37 -11.92 -6.21
CA GLN A 18 3.12 -12.41 -6.76
C GLN A 18 2.54 -11.47 -7.81
N ASN A 19 2.68 -10.17 -7.59
CA ASN A 19 2.09 -9.14 -8.44
C ASN A 19 3.11 -8.44 -9.35
N TYR A 20 4.32 -8.99 -9.46
CA TYR A 20 5.44 -8.28 -10.09
C TYR A 20 5.13 -7.71 -11.47
N ASN A 21 4.36 -8.42 -12.29
CA ASN A 21 4.01 -7.98 -13.63
C ASN A 21 2.69 -7.22 -13.70
N HIS A 22 2.07 -6.92 -12.56
CA HIS A 22 0.75 -6.32 -12.49
C HIS A 22 0.73 -4.93 -11.85
N PHE A 23 1.89 -4.42 -11.45
CA PHE A 23 1.96 -3.09 -10.84
C PHE A 23 1.68 -2.02 -11.88
N LYS A 24 0.86 -1.06 -11.47
CA LYS A 24 0.44 0.08 -12.29
C LYS A 24 0.96 1.38 -11.68
N ASP A 25 0.47 2.50 -12.16
CA ASP A 25 0.90 3.82 -11.69
C ASP A 25 0.63 4.01 -10.18
N ASP A 26 -0.45 3.45 -9.67
CA ASP A 26 -0.80 3.50 -8.26
C ASP A 26 -0.48 2.18 -7.60
N ILE A 27 0.26 2.21 -6.50
CA ILE A 27 0.54 1.03 -5.70
C ILE A 27 -0.12 1.22 -4.34
N TYR A 28 -1.00 0.29 -3.97
CA TYR A 28 -1.71 0.31 -2.71
C TYR A 28 -0.94 -0.50 -1.68
N VAL A 29 -0.62 0.12 -0.55
CA VAL A 29 0.19 -0.46 0.50
C VAL A 29 -0.68 -0.74 1.71
N PHE A 30 -0.94 -2.01 1.97
CA PHE A 30 -1.75 -2.48 3.09
C PHE A 30 -0.89 -2.87 4.29
N GLU A 31 -1.52 -3.02 5.43
CA GLU A 31 -0.84 -3.48 6.63
C GLU A 31 -0.62 -4.99 6.61
N ALA A 32 -1.65 -5.77 6.32
CA ALA A 32 -1.64 -7.23 6.46
C ALA A 32 -1.67 -7.96 5.11
N GLU A 33 -1.06 -9.13 5.08
CA GLU A 33 -1.01 -9.99 3.88
C GLU A 33 -2.39 -10.38 3.37
N LYS A 34 -3.37 -10.57 4.26
CA LYS A 34 -4.74 -10.93 3.86
C LYS A 34 -5.33 -9.94 2.87
N SER A 35 -4.96 -8.67 2.99
CA SER A 35 -5.49 -7.63 2.11
C SER A 35 -5.02 -7.80 0.67
N VAL A 36 -3.77 -8.23 0.47
CA VAL A 36 -3.26 -8.54 -0.86
C VAL A 36 -4.04 -9.70 -1.48
N LEU A 37 -4.30 -10.74 -0.69
CA LEU A 37 -5.08 -11.89 -1.15
C LEU A 37 -6.52 -11.50 -1.49
N GLN A 38 -7.14 -10.66 -0.66
CA GLN A 38 -8.48 -10.15 -0.93
C GLN A 38 -8.50 -9.33 -2.22
N CYS A 39 -7.52 -8.44 -2.41
CA CYS A 39 -7.41 -7.63 -3.61
C CYS A 39 -7.24 -8.48 -4.87
N ASP A 40 -6.48 -9.57 -4.77
CA ASP A 40 -6.34 -10.48 -5.91
C ASP A 40 -7.70 -11.05 -6.34
N THR A 41 -8.56 -11.39 -5.39
CA THR A 41 -9.91 -11.88 -5.72
C THR A 41 -10.78 -10.80 -6.36
N TYR A 42 -10.46 -9.53 -6.13
CA TYR A 42 -11.18 -8.39 -6.72
C TYR A 42 -10.61 -7.93 -8.05
N GLY A 43 -9.53 -8.57 -8.51
CA GLY A 43 -8.84 -8.14 -9.71
C GLY A 43 -7.98 -6.89 -9.53
N ILE A 44 -7.65 -6.55 -8.30
CA ILE A 44 -6.81 -5.40 -7.97
C ILE A 44 -5.44 -5.95 -7.55
N ASN A 45 -4.49 -5.93 -8.48
CA ASN A 45 -3.21 -6.61 -8.28
C ASN A 45 -2.03 -5.65 -8.04
N SER A 46 -2.25 -4.34 -8.13
CA SER A 46 -1.20 -3.34 -7.88
C SER A 46 -1.15 -3.02 -6.39
N CYS A 47 -0.88 -4.03 -5.57
CA CYS A 47 -0.89 -3.90 -4.13
C CYS A 47 0.16 -4.77 -3.46
N VAL A 48 0.60 -4.32 -2.29
CA VAL A 48 1.57 -4.99 -1.43
C VAL A 48 1.16 -4.82 0.03
N ALA A 49 1.77 -5.58 0.92
CA ALA A 49 1.56 -5.44 2.36
C ALA A 49 2.89 -5.32 3.10
N LEU A 50 2.90 -4.46 4.12
CA LEU A 50 4.08 -4.23 4.94
C LEU A 50 4.34 -5.36 5.94
N GLY A 51 3.29 -6.05 6.37
CA GLY A 51 3.36 -7.01 7.46
C GLY A 51 3.35 -6.37 8.85
N SER A 52 3.31 -5.06 8.90
CA SER A 52 3.22 -4.26 10.13
C SER A 52 2.69 -2.88 9.78
N ASN A 53 2.62 -1.98 10.76
CA ASN A 53 2.19 -0.61 10.52
C ASN A 53 3.37 0.36 10.29
N SER A 54 4.59 -0.16 10.12
CA SER A 54 5.79 0.66 9.90
C SER A 54 6.52 0.20 8.65
N ILE A 55 6.85 1.16 7.77
CA ILE A 55 7.61 0.89 6.57
C ILE A 55 9.11 0.89 6.86
N SER A 56 9.82 -0.07 6.28
CA SER A 56 11.27 -0.16 6.41
C SER A 56 12.00 0.48 5.23
N PRO A 57 13.29 0.82 5.38
CA PRO A 57 14.09 1.29 4.25
C PRO A 57 14.10 0.32 3.08
N LYS A 58 14.18 -0.98 3.36
CA LYS A 58 14.17 -2.01 2.31
C LYS A 58 12.85 -2.01 1.55
N GLN A 59 11.75 -1.87 2.26
CA GLN A 59 10.42 -1.78 1.63
C GLN A 59 10.30 -0.53 0.77
N CYS A 60 10.85 0.60 1.21
CA CYS A 60 10.89 1.81 0.40
C CYS A 60 11.66 1.60 -0.90
N GLN A 61 12.82 0.93 -0.83
CA GLN A 61 13.61 0.63 -2.02
C GLN A 61 12.84 -0.26 -2.99
N LEU A 62 12.18 -1.30 -2.49
CA LEU A 62 11.38 -2.19 -3.33
C LEU A 62 10.24 -1.45 -4.03
N LEU A 63 9.55 -0.56 -3.31
CA LEU A 63 8.48 0.24 -3.90
C LEU A 63 9.02 1.14 -5.01
N MET A 64 10.14 1.80 -4.80
CA MET A 64 10.68 2.72 -5.79
C MET A 64 11.27 2.02 -7.00
N GLU A 65 11.68 0.76 -6.88
CA GLU A 65 12.07 -0.05 -8.04
C GLU A 65 10.92 -0.24 -9.03
N LEU A 66 9.68 -0.17 -8.57
CA LEU A 66 8.49 -0.27 -9.41
C LEU A 66 8.12 1.05 -10.09
N THR A 67 8.80 2.12 -9.76
CA THR A 67 8.60 3.48 -10.32
C THR A 67 7.12 3.92 -10.34
N PRO A 68 6.41 3.88 -9.22
CA PRO A 68 5.00 4.27 -9.20
C PRO A 68 4.84 5.78 -9.35
N LYS A 69 3.69 6.21 -9.85
CA LYS A 69 3.29 7.63 -9.81
C LYS A 69 2.71 7.99 -8.45
N ARG A 70 1.99 7.06 -7.82
CA ARG A 70 1.44 7.25 -6.47
C ARG A 70 1.68 6.00 -5.64
N VAL A 71 2.07 6.21 -4.39
CA VAL A 71 2.02 5.18 -3.35
C VAL A 71 0.90 5.57 -2.40
N VAL A 72 -0.05 4.68 -2.21
CA VAL A 72 -1.23 4.95 -1.39
C VAL A 72 -1.22 4.04 -0.16
N PHE A 73 -1.05 4.64 1.02
CA PHE A 73 -1.10 3.88 2.27
C PHE A 73 -2.56 3.55 2.61
N MET A 74 -2.86 2.26 2.65
CA MET A 74 -4.19 1.72 2.95
C MET A 74 -4.13 0.97 4.27
N LEU A 75 -3.69 1.65 5.33
CA LEU A 75 -3.56 1.05 6.65
C LEU A 75 -4.91 0.96 7.34
N ASP A 76 -5.02 0.08 8.34
CA ASP A 76 -6.29 -0.22 8.98
C ASP A 76 -6.91 0.98 9.67
N LYS A 77 -8.25 1.04 9.68
CA LYS A 77 -8.98 2.10 10.34
C LYS A 77 -8.73 2.08 11.85
N GLY A 78 -8.58 3.27 12.42
CA GLY A 78 -8.32 3.43 13.84
C GLY A 78 -6.84 3.54 14.19
N LEU A 79 -5.96 3.30 13.23
CA LEU A 79 -4.53 3.54 13.41
C LEU A 79 -4.29 5.04 13.51
N ASP A 80 -3.50 5.46 14.50
CA ASP A 80 -3.17 6.88 14.67
C ASP A 80 -2.65 7.46 13.35
N PRO A 81 -3.26 8.52 12.81
CA PRO A 81 -2.80 9.15 11.57
C PRO A 81 -1.33 9.58 11.59
N ASP A 82 -0.76 9.85 12.76
CA ASP A 82 0.66 10.19 12.88
C ASP A 82 1.57 9.03 12.46
N ILE A 83 1.11 7.80 12.59
CA ILE A 83 1.86 6.63 12.11
C ILE A 83 1.94 6.66 10.58
N THR A 84 0.83 6.94 9.92
CA THR A 84 0.81 7.07 8.46
C THR A 84 1.70 8.23 8.00
N LYS A 85 1.65 9.37 8.68
CA LYS A 85 2.52 10.51 8.37
C LYS A 85 3.99 10.17 8.55
N ARG A 86 4.32 9.42 9.58
CA ARG A 86 5.70 8.97 9.81
C ARG A 86 6.18 8.06 8.67
N ASN A 87 5.33 7.12 8.25
CA ASN A 87 5.63 6.25 7.13
C ASN A 87 5.83 7.05 5.84
N ALA A 88 4.96 8.00 5.59
CA ALA A 88 5.06 8.87 4.43
C ALA A 88 6.37 9.68 4.44
N LYS A 89 6.76 10.18 5.61
CA LYS A 89 8.01 10.93 5.74
C LYS A 89 9.23 10.05 5.47
N ILE A 90 9.22 8.81 5.97
CA ILE A 90 10.28 7.85 5.68
C ILE A 90 10.37 7.58 4.18
N LEU A 91 9.23 7.28 3.56
CA LEU A 91 9.19 7.01 2.12
C LEU A 91 9.60 8.24 1.29
N SER A 92 9.26 9.44 1.74
CA SER A 92 9.56 10.67 0.99
C SER A 92 11.05 10.87 0.73
N ALA A 93 11.91 10.36 1.59
CA ALA A 93 13.35 10.41 1.37
C ALA A 93 13.77 9.63 0.12
N TYR A 94 12.98 8.63 -0.28
CA TYR A 94 13.25 7.79 -1.45
C TYR A 94 12.54 8.28 -2.71
N THR A 95 11.50 9.11 -2.57
CA THR A 95 10.71 9.58 -3.72
C THR A 95 11.26 10.86 -4.34
N ARG A 96 12.26 11.48 -3.74
CA ARG A 96 12.76 12.79 -4.18
C ARG A 96 13.29 12.80 -5.61
N MET A 97 13.85 11.68 -6.09
CA MET A 97 14.40 11.56 -7.42
C MET A 97 13.35 11.16 -8.46
N PHE A 98 12.12 10.98 -8.02
CA PHE A 98 10.99 10.52 -8.84
C PHE A 98 9.81 11.44 -8.55
N ASP A 99 8.94 11.64 -9.52
CA ASP A 99 7.71 12.42 -9.30
C ASP A 99 6.62 11.55 -8.67
N THR A 100 6.97 10.81 -7.62
CA THR A 100 6.05 9.93 -6.93
C THR A 100 5.33 10.69 -5.83
N GLN A 101 4.01 10.67 -5.89
CA GLN A 101 3.16 11.24 -4.85
C GLN A 101 2.87 10.19 -3.78
N ILE A 102 2.64 10.64 -2.55
CA ILE A 102 2.27 9.77 -1.44
C ILE A 102 0.89 10.16 -0.99
N TRP A 103 -0.01 9.18 -0.98
CA TRP A 103 -1.40 9.33 -0.60
C TRP A 103 -1.72 8.37 0.52
N TRP A 104 -2.88 8.57 1.20
CA TRP A 104 -3.32 7.66 2.24
C TRP A 104 -4.84 7.57 2.28
N TRP A 105 -5.34 6.47 2.83
CA TRP A 105 -6.77 6.33 3.11
C TRP A 105 -7.09 7.13 4.36
N ASP A 106 -7.82 8.21 4.18
CA ASP A 106 -8.34 9.01 5.29
C ASP A 106 -9.60 8.33 5.84
N TRP A 107 -9.37 7.39 6.75
CA TRP A 107 -10.44 6.59 7.31
C TRP A 107 -11.41 7.40 8.18
N THR A 108 -11.12 8.63 8.53
CA THR A 108 -12.03 9.49 9.29
C THR A 108 -13.33 9.73 8.54
N LYS A 109 -13.31 9.58 7.23
CA LYS A 109 -14.49 9.74 6.37
C LYS A 109 -15.27 8.44 6.18
N SER A 110 -14.76 7.33 6.72
CA SER A 110 -15.31 6.01 6.46
C SER A 110 -16.29 5.58 7.54
N ASN A 111 -17.32 4.82 7.12
CA ASN A 111 -18.28 4.19 8.03
C ASN A 111 -17.87 2.76 8.42
N LEU A 112 -16.71 2.29 7.97
CA LEU A 112 -16.25 0.95 8.34
C LEU A 112 -15.93 0.88 9.83
N PRO A 113 -16.03 -0.32 10.46
CA PRO A 113 -15.67 -0.46 11.86
C PRO A 113 -14.18 -0.29 12.10
N ASP A 114 -13.82 0.02 13.34
CA ASP A 114 -12.41 0.11 13.74
C ASP A 114 -11.68 -1.19 13.47
N LYS A 115 -10.39 -1.08 13.15
CA LYS A 115 -9.51 -2.19 12.76
C LYS A 115 -9.83 -2.80 11.41
N ALA A 116 -10.81 -2.27 10.67
CA ALA A 116 -11.09 -2.75 9.33
C ALA A 116 -9.99 -2.33 8.36
N SER A 117 -9.57 -3.27 7.51
CA SER A 117 -8.81 -2.95 6.31
C SER A 117 -9.76 -2.45 5.24
N PRO A 118 -9.32 -1.54 4.35
CA PRO A 118 -10.15 -1.10 3.23
C PRO A 118 -10.60 -2.25 2.32
N SER A 119 -9.89 -3.37 2.34
CA SER A 119 -10.19 -4.53 1.50
C SER A 119 -11.17 -5.52 2.11
N ASP A 120 -11.59 -5.32 3.38
CA ASP A 120 -12.36 -6.33 4.11
C ASP A 120 -13.81 -6.48 3.64
N TYR A 121 -14.36 -5.51 2.94
CA TYR A 121 -15.80 -5.43 2.66
C TYR A 121 -16.15 -5.49 1.17
N GLY A 122 -15.31 -6.12 0.38
CA GLY A 122 -15.61 -6.41 -1.02
C GLY A 122 -15.04 -5.41 -2.00
N ALA A 123 -15.13 -5.77 -3.28
CA ALA A 123 -14.53 -4.98 -4.36
C ALA A 123 -15.16 -3.61 -4.51
N ASP A 124 -16.49 -3.52 -4.41
CA ASP A 124 -17.20 -2.26 -4.60
C ASP A 124 -16.86 -1.26 -3.49
N THR A 125 -16.77 -1.74 -2.25
CA THR A 125 -16.36 -0.90 -1.12
C THR A 125 -14.95 -0.39 -1.31
N LEU A 126 -14.03 -1.26 -1.70
CA LEU A 126 -12.64 -0.85 -1.93
C LEU A 126 -12.53 0.17 -3.06
N LYS A 127 -13.23 -0.06 -4.16
CA LYS A 127 -13.23 0.89 -5.28
C LYS A 127 -13.78 2.25 -4.88
N ASN A 128 -14.84 2.27 -4.07
CA ASN A 128 -15.39 3.52 -3.56
C ASN A 128 -14.39 4.26 -2.68
N ILE A 129 -13.65 3.53 -1.83
CA ILE A 129 -12.60 4.11 -0.99
C ILE A 129 -11.52 4.75 -1.87
N ILE A 130 -11.05 4.04 -2.88
CA ILE A 130 -10.02 4.53 -3.80
C ILE A 130 -10.50 5.77 -4.53
N ASP A 131 -11.76 5.80 -4.94
CA ASP A 131 -12.31 6.92 -5.71
C ASP A 131 -12.60 8.15 -4.85
N ASN A 132 -12.94 7.97 -3.57
CA ASN A 132 -13.53 9.05 -2.77
C ASN A 132 -12.87 9.32 -1.42
N GLU A 133 -12.07 8.41 -0.90
CA GLU A 133 -11.60 8.49 0.49
C GLU A 133 -10.08 8.52 0.62
N ILE A 134 -9.33 8.59 -0.47
CA ILE A 134 -7.89 8.76 -0.39
C ILE A 134 -7.53 10.22 -0.64
N VAL A 135 -6.51 10.69 0.08
CA VAL A 135 -6.02 12.06 -0.01
C VAL A 135 -4.50 12.08 -0.04
N GLU A 136 -3.95 13.14 -0.61
CA GLU A 136 -2.50 13.29 -0.65
C GLU A 136 -1.98 13.63 0.75
N VAL A 137 -0.85 13.03 1.12
CA VAL A 137 -0.19 13.35 2.40
C VAL A 137 0.56 14.66 2.23
N ILE A 138 0.27 15.60 3.12
CA ILE A 138 0.97 16.89 3.18
C ILE A 138 2.10 16.76 4.19
N LEU A 139 3.32 16.91 3.72
CA LEU A 139 4.53 16.80 4.55
C LEU A 139 5.12 18.15 4.88
#